data_d32993d3be3ea234d7af6b729a26a932
#
_entry.id   d32993d3be3ea234d7af6b729a26a932
#
_cell.length_a   1.000
_cell.length_b   1.000
_cell.length_c   1.000
_cell.angle_alpha   90.00
_cell.angle_beta   90.00
_cell.angle_gamma   90.00
#
_symmetry.space_group_name_H-M   'P 1'
#
loop_
_entity.id
_entity.type
_entity.pdbx_description
1 polymer ?
#
loop_
_entity_poly.entity_id
_entity_poly.type
_entity_poly.pdbx_seq_one_letter_code
_entity_poly.pdbx_strand_id
1 'polypeptide(L)'
;MQSELWQEIPEFDGADVEQKWIEGNTGYNLRVLHWTPKNEDYKQARTLVMIPGWNSVPEGWFPILSEWVKQRPVVYIETREKGSCRIDKKISKESFQIQNIVSDLPIILARMGLDPSDCDAMGSSLGATLLLEGLREETLVFRSIVVLSPNLAFTPPIWARPLIPAPLFLYNALVKFVIWYLDKRLKEEGQRIRYRRTLLAAPIDRLRLCSLVFRKYKMNLDFSNTNAPVGILRASSDTLHDHSDAGKLSNQIPNSRLIEIESNQFAHEAAAIPVIEDFMETAA
;
A
#
# COMPACT_ATOMS: atom_id res chain seq x y z
N MET A 1 -17.16 -15.77 3.34
CA MET A 1 -15.73 -15.79 3.69
C MET A 1 -14.91 -14.64 3.07
N GLN A 2 -15.00 -14.34 1.76
CA GLN A 2 -14.29 -13.18 1.18
C GLN A 2 -14.83 -11.82 1.65
N SER A 3 -16.12 -11.69 1.93
CA SER A 3 -16.75 -10.44 2.38
C SER A 3 -16.46 -10.07 3.84
N GLU A 4 -16.17 -11.04 4.69
CA GLU A 4 -15.99 -10.85 6.12
C GLU A 4 -14.66 -10.15 6.46
N LEU A 5 -13.60 -10.44 5.70
CA LEU A 5 -12.27 -9.85 5.88
C LEU A 5 -12.21 -8.33 5.64
N TRP A 6 -13.23 -7.75 5.00
CA TRP A 6 -13.32 -6.31 4.71
C TRP A 6 -14.36 -5.58 5.57
N GLN A 7 -15.07 -6.27 6.47
CA GLN A 7 -16.18 -5.69 7.23
C GLN A 7 -15.75 -5.13 8.59
N GLU A 8 -14.72 -5.70 9.19
CA GLU A 8 -14.27 -5.25 10.50
C GLU A 8 -13.64 -3.86 10.44
N ILE A 9 -14.05 -3.00 11.38
CA ILE A 9 -13.38 -1.74 11.65
C ILE A 9 -12.37 -2.04 12.74
N PRO A 10 -11.06 -1.91 12.48
CA PRO A 10 -10.06 -2.16 13.51
C PRO A 10 -10.12 -1.07 14.59
N GLU A 11 -10.57 -1.44 15.77
CA GLU A 11 -10.56 -0.59 16.95
C GLU A 11 -9.28 -0.85 17.74
N PHE A 12 -8.61 0.22 18.14
CA PHE A 12 -7.39 0.14 18.95
C PHE A 12 -7.55 1.00 20.22
N ASP A 13 -7.06 0.49 21.33
CA ASP A 13 -6.99 1.26 22.56
C ASP A 13 -6.16 2.53 22.34
N GLY A 14 -6.62 3.64 22.87
CA GLY A 14 -5.92 4.94 22.79
C GLY A 14 -6.20 5.75 21.53
N ALA A 15 -7.06 5.27 20.62
CA ALA A 15 -7.52 6.05 19.48
C ALA A 15 -9.02 5.82 19.21
N ASP A 16 -9.66 6.81 18.63
CA ASP A 16 -10.99 6.69 18.05
C ASP A 16 -10.88 6.44 16.56
N VAL A 17 -11.74 5.60 15.98
CA VAL A 17 -11.74 5.29 14.55
C VAL A 17 -13.02 5.72 13.86
N GLU A 18 -12.88 6.36 12.72
CA GLU A 18 -13.97 6.67 11.81
C GLU A 18 -13.76 5.93 10.49
N GLN A 19 -14.83 5.30 9.98
CA GLN A 19 -14.83 4.66 8.67
C GLN A 19 -15.70 5.45 7.71
N LYS A 20 -15.16 5.78 6.54
CA LYS A 20 -15.87 6.45 5.44
C LYS A 20 -15.68 5.71 4.13
N TRP A 21 -16.69 5.79 3.26
CA TRP A 21 -16.52 5.52 1.83
C TRP A 21 -16.51 6.86 1.11
N ILE A 22 -15.38 7.18 0.50
CA ILE A 22 -15.17 8.45 -0.17
C ILE A 22 -15.01 8.16 -1.66
N GLU A 23 -15.82 8.83 -2.48
CA GLU A 23 -15.70 8.70 -3.92
C GLU A 23 -14.39 9.35 -4.39
N GLY A 24 -13.54 8.58 -5.05
CA GLY A 24 -12.39 9.06 -5.81
C GLY A 24 -12.84 9.57 -7.17
N ASN A 25 -12.39 8.91 -8.22
CA ASN A 25 -12.98 9.10 -9.54
C ASN A 25 -14.41 8.54 -9.56
N THR A 26 -15.25 9.12 -10.42
CA THR A 26 -16.66 8.77 -10.53
C THR A 26 -16.92 7.26 -10.56
N GLY A 27 -17.75 6.80 -9.65
CA GLY A 27 -18.16 5.40 -9.51
C GLY A 27 -17.19 4.50 -8.75
N TYR A 28 -16.17 5.06 -8.09
CA TYR A 28 -15.26 4.33 -7.19
C TYR A 28 -15.30 4.96 -5.80
N ASN A 29 -15.96 4.27 -4.85
CA ASN A 29 -16.02 4.69 -3.45
C ASN A 29 -15.00 3.88 -2.66
N LEU A 30 -13.89 4.52 -2.28
CA LEU A 30 -12.80 3.90 -1.56
C LEU A 30 -13.11 3.92 -0.05
N ARG A 31 -12.82 2.82 0.63
CA ARG A 31 -12.90 2.76 2.09
C ARG A 31 -11.69 3.47 2.68
N VAL A 32 -11.97 4.39 3.60
CA VAL A 32 -10.97 5.12 4.36
C VAL A 32 -11.22 4.88 5.84
N LEU A 33 -10.19 4.48 6.56
CA LEU A 33 -10.17 4.38 8.00
C LEU A 33 -9.34 5.52 8.56
N HIS A 34 -9.90 6.31 9.47
CA HIS A 34 -9.22 7.43 10.09
C HIS A 34 -9.22 7.24 11.61
N TRP A 35 -8.02 7.04 12.16
CA TRP A 35 -7.81 7.00 13.59
C TRP A 35 -7.32 8.34 14.09
N THR A 36 -7.91 8.80 15.21
CA THR A 36 -7.50 10.00 15.92
C THR A 36 -7.08 9.62 17.32
N PRO A 37 -5.88 9.99 17.78
CA PRO A 37 -5.43 9.73 19.15
C PRO A 37 -6.42 10.29 20.18
N LYS A 38 -6.66 9.55 21.27
CA LYS A 38 -7.45 10.05 22.41
C LYS A 38 -6.67 11.04 23.27
N ASN A 39 -5.34 10.94 23.27
CA ASN A 39 -4.47 11.90 23.94
C ASN A 39 -4.44 13.21 23.15
N GLU A 40 -4.83 14.32 23.80
CA GLU A 40 -4.92 15.64 23.18
C GLU A 40 -3.56 16.15 22.65
N ASP A 41 -2.45 15.80 23.31
CA ASP A 41 -1.11 16.21 22.90
C ASP A 41 -0.73 15.69 21.49
N TYR A 42 -1.32 14.58 21.06
CA TYR A 42 -1.06 13.93 19.79
C TYR A 42 -2.12 14.18 18.71
N LYS A 43 -3.26 14.78 19.06
CA LYS A 43 -4.32 15.09 18.09
C LYS A 43 -3.88 16.08 17.01
N GLN A 44 -2.95 16.97 17.36
CA GLN A 44 -2.40 17.99 16.46
C GLN A 44 -1.10 17.54 15.78
N ALA A 45 -0.64 16.32 16.05
CA ALA A 45 0.50 15.78 15.33
C ALA A 45 0.17 15.62 13.84
N ARG A 46 1.21 15.64 12.99
CA ARG A 46 1.04 15.47 11.54
C ARG A 46 0.34 14.16 11.20
N THR A 47 -0.62 14.24 10.31
CA THR A 47 -1.35 13.05 9.85
C THR A 47 -0.44 12.14 9.03
N LEU A 48 -0.48 10.84 9.34
CA LEU A 48 0.14 9.81 8.52
C LEU A 48 -0.88 9.24 7.54
N VAL A 49 -0.60 9.33 6.26
CA VAL A 49 -1.40 8.68 5.22
C VAL A 49 -0.78 7.34 4.85
N MET A 50 -1.50 6.24 5.12
CA MET A 50 -1.04 4.88 4.79
C MET A 50 -1.76 4.33 3.57
N ILE A 51 -0.98 3.84 2.59
CA ILE A 51 -1.49 3.17 1.40
C ILE A 51 -0.92 1.76 1.35
N PRO A 52 -1.73 0.73 1.66
CA PRO A 52 -1.26 -0.66 1.75
C PRO A 52 -1.05 -1.29 0.38
N GLY A 53 -0.39 -2.44 0.38
CA GLY A 53 -0.11 -3.24 -0.81
C GLY A 53 -1.37 -3.79 -1.51
N TRP A 54 -1.16 -4.41 -2.67
CA TRP A 54 -2.20 -5.01 -3.50
C TRP A 54 -3.05 -6.00 -2.71
N ASN A 55 -4.36 -5.75 -2.65
CA ASN A 55 -5.36 -6.51 -1.87
C ASN A 55 -5.00 -6.73 -0.39
N SER A 56 -4.04 -5.99 0.15
CA SER A 56 -3.68 -6.06 1.57
C SER A 56 -4.87 -5.68 2.43
N VAL A 57 -5.13 -6.47 3.47
CA VAL A 57 -6.18 -6.22 4.47
C VAL A 57 -5.59 -5.55 5.72
N PRO A 58 -6.39 -4.78 6.48
CA PRO A 58 -5.89 -4.03 7.65
C PRO A 58 -5.19 -4.89 8.70
N GLU A 59 -5.63 -6.15 8.91
CA GLU A 59 -5.06 -7.06 9.92
C GLU A 59 -3.56 -7.29 9.74
N GLY A 60 -3.06 -7.20 8.51
CA GLY A 60 -1.62 -7.30 8.23
C GLY A 60 -0.80 -6.17 8.84
N TRP A 61 -1.46 -5.08 9.25
CA TRP A 61 -0.85 -3.87 9.79
C TRP A 61 -1.17 -3.63 11.26
N PHE A 62 -1.99 -4.49 11.90
CA PHE A 62 -2.42 -4.30 13.30
C PHE A 62 -1.27 -4.08 14.28
N PRO A 63 -0.14 -4.82 14.22
CA PRO A 63 0.91 -4.63 15.21
C PRO A 63 1.52 -3.22 15.20
N ILE A 64 1.73 -2.64 14.01
CA ILE A 64 2.26 -1.27 13.92
C ILE A 64 1.15 -0.23 14.11
N LEU A 65 -0.05 -0.46 13.56
CA LEU A 65 -1.17 0.48 13.67
C LEU A 65 -1.59 0.67 15.12
N SER A 66 -1.69 -0.40 15.92
CA SER A 66 -2.13 -0.34 17.32
C SER A 66 -1.28 0.58 18.20
N GLU A 67 -0.04 0.83 17.81
CA GLU A 67 0.85 1.76 18.51
C GLU A 67 0.93 3.13 17.82
N TRP A 68 0.91 3.17 16.50
CA TRP A 68 1.04 4.43 15.77
C TRP A 68 -0.16 5.36 15.96
N VAL A 69 -1.38 4.79 15.96
CA VAL A 69 -2.62 5.56 16.15
C VAL A 69 -2.73 6.25 17.52
N LYS A 70 -1.90 5.86 18.50
CA LYS A 70 -1.81 6.51 19.81
C LYS A 70 -0.96 7.79 19.78
N GLN A 71 -0.08 7.92 18.78
CA GLN A 71 0.97 8.94 18.71
C GLN A 71 0.69 10.01 17.67
N ARG A 72 -0.19 9.73 16.69
CA ARG A 72 -0.56 10.67 15.62
C ARG A 72 -1.84 10.22 14.90
N PRO A 73 -2.56 11.15 14.24
CA PRO A 73 -3.66 10.77 13.36
C PRO A 73 -3.16 9.89 12.21
N VAL A 74 -3.89 8.80 11.91
CA VAL A 74 -3.56 7.89 10.82
C VAL A 74 -4.74 7.74 9.88
N VAL A 75 -4.51 7.97 8.59
CA VAL A 75 -5.49 7.79 7.52
C VAL A 75 -5.05 6.63 6.64
N TYR A 76 -5.81 5.53 6.67
CA TYR A 76 -5.51 4.32 5.90
C TYR A 76 -6.48 4.24 4.72
N ILE A 77 -5.95 4.31 3.49
CA ILE A 77 -6.75 4.36 2.27
C ILE A 77 -6.71 3.01 1.57
N GLU A 78 -7.85 2.36 1.45
CA GLU A 78 -8.02 1.12 0.70
C GLU A 78 -8.35 1.42 -0.75
N THR A 79 -7.40 1.15 -1.64
CA THR A 79 -7.49 1.44 -3.07
C THR A 79 -8.50 0.56 -3.82
N ARG A 80 -8.91 1.00 -5.01
CA ARG A 80 -10.10 0.48 -5.74
C ARG A 80 -10.08 -1.01 -6.08
N GLU A 81 -8.92 -1.66 -6.08
CA GLU A 81 -8.82 -3.09 -6.34
C GLU A 81 -9.23 -3.95 -5.16
N LYS A 82 -9.31 -3.37 -3.94
CA LYS A 82 -9.68 -4.10 -2.72
C LYS A 82 -11.16 -4.41 -2.64
N GLY A 83 -11.50 -5.50 -1.94
CA GLY A 83 -12.87 -5.95 -1.77
C GLY A 83 -13.78 -4.98 -1.01
N SER A 84 -13.20 -4.11 -0.20
CA SER A 84 -13.89 -3.04 0.54
C SER A 84 -14.34 -1.87 -0.34
N CYS A 85 -13.69 -1.64 -1.48
CA CYS A 85 -14.09 -0.57 -2.40
C CYS A 85 -15.46 -0.89 -3.03
N ARG A 86 -16.38 0.07 -3.00
CA ARG A 86 -17.69 -0.01 -3.66
C ARG A 86 -17.57 0.58 -5.06
N ILE A 87 -17.94 -0.19 -6.06
CA ILE A 87 -17.82 0.21 -7.47
C ILE A 87 -19.21 0.17 -8.10
N ASP A 88 -19.70 1.33 -8.49
CA ASP A 88 -21.05 1.53 -9.02
C ASP A 88 -21.08 1.53 -10.57
N LYS A 89 -20.10 0.89 -11.20
CA LYS A 89 -19.97 0.79 -12.64
C LYS A 89 -19.31 -0.51 -13.09
N LYS A 90 -19.41 -0.81 -14.39
CA LYS A 90 -18.71 -1.96 -14.97
C LYS A 90 -17.20 -1.73 -14.90
N ILE A 91 -16.49 -2.69 -14.31
CA ILE A 91 -15.02 -2.68 -14.26
C ILE A 91 -14.41 -3.23 -15.54
N SER A 92 -13.27 -2.69 -15.91
CA SER A 92 -12.48 -3.08 -17.07
C SER A 92 -10.98 -3.08 -16.72
N LYS A 93 -10.12 -3.38 -17.67
CA LYS A 93 -8.66 -3.28 -17.45
C LYS A 93 -8.22 -1.84 -17.17
N GLU A 94 -8.82 -0.90 -17.84
CA GLU A 94 -8.54 0.54 -17.68
C GLU A 94 -8.83 0.99 -16.26
N SER A 95 -9.83 0.38 -15.60
CA SER A 95 -10.15 0.66 -14.19
C SER A 95 -8.96 0.46 -13.25
N PHE A 96 -8.05 -0.42 -13.60
CA PHE A 96 -6.93 -0.83 -12.75
C PHE A 96 -5.55 -0.45 -13.32
N GLN A 97 -5.48 0.44 -14.29
CA GLN A 97 -4.21 1.07 -14.65
C GLN A 97 -3.67 1.86 -13.47
N ILE A 98 -2.36 1.81 -13.24
CA ILE A 98 -1.72 2.44 -12.08
C ILE A 98 -2.09 3.92 -11.99
N GLN A 99 -2.03 4.66 -13.09
CA GLN A 99 -2.38 6.09 -13.16
C GLN A 99 -3.84 6.35 -12.74
N ASN A 100 -4.76 5.45 -13.09
CA ASN A 100 -6.17 5.57 -12.70
C ASN A 100 -6.39 5.26 -11.22
N ILE A 101 -5.55 4.44 -10.60
CA ILE A 101 -5.57 4.20 -9.15
C ILE A 101 -4.95 5.39 -8.41
N VAL A 102 -3.82 5.90 -8.90
CA VAL A 102 -3.16 7.10 -8.34
C VAL A 102 -4.10 8.28 -8.32
N SER A 103 -4.83 8.53 -9.42
CA SER A 103 -5.72 9.70 -9.54
C SER A 103 -6.90 9.72 -8.58
N ASP A 104 -7.22 8.62 -7.88
CA ASP A 104 -8.19 8.64 -6.77
C ASP A 104 -7.63 9.33 -5.53
N LEU A 105 -6.34 9.21 -5.26
CA LEU A 105 -5.72 9.58 -3.99
C LEU A 105 -5.81 11.09 -3.70
N PRO A 106 -5.42 11.99 -4.62
CA PRO A 106 -5.56 13.42 -4.38
C PRO A 106 -7.02 13.85 -4.18
N ILE A 107 -7.97 13.19 -4.86
CA ILE A 107 -9.40 13.46 -4.68
C ILE A 107 -9.86 13.07 -3.27
N ILE A 108 -9.43 11.89 -2.80
CA ILE A 108 -9.75 11.41 -1.45
C ILE A 108 -9.18 12.36 -0.38
N LEU A 109 -7.91 12.75 -0.51
CA LEU A 109 -7.26 13.64 0.45
C LEU A 109 -7.95 15.01 0.48
N ALA A 110 -8.26 15.60 -0.67
CA ALA A 110 -8.99 16.85 -0.76
C ALA A 110 -10.38 16.77 -0.12
N ARG A 111 -11.12 15.66 -0.33
CA ARG A 111 -12.44 15.45 0.31
C ARG A 111 -12.35 15.21 1.82
N MET A 112 -11.19 14.79 2.32
CA MET A 112 -10.90 14.71 3.75
C MET A 112 -10.42 16.04 4.34
N GLY A 113 -10.18 17.05 3.52
CA GLY A 113 -9.61 18.32 3.96
C GLY A 113 -8.12 18.21 4.33
N LEU A 114 -7.42 17.24 3.75
CA LEU A 114 -5.99 17.02 3.99
C LEU A 114 -5.17 17.60 2.83
N ASP A 115 -4.21 18.45 3.17
CA ASP A 115 -3.15 18.86 2.24
C ASP A 115 -2.01 17.85 2.34
N PRO A 116 -1.63 17.17 1.24
CA PRO A 116 -0.50 16.25 1.26
C PRO A 116 0.80 16.89 1.78
N SER A 117 1.04 18.17 1.51
CA SER A 117 2.25 18.89 1.95
C SER A 117 2.37 19.02 3.47
N ASP A 118 1.26 18.90 4.19
CA ASP A 118 1.20 18.91 5.66
C ASP A 118 1.18 17.49 6.27
N CYS A 119 1.17 16.46 5.42
CA CYS A 119 1.08 15.06 5.83
C CYS A 119 2.36 14.29 5.53
N ASP A 120 2.65 13.28 6.35
CA ASP A 120 3.60 12.25 6.00
C ASP A 120 2.88 11.07 5.34
N ALA A 121 3.55 10.35 4.45
CA ALA A 121 2.95 9.18 3.79
C ALA A 121 3.79 7.92 3.96
N MET A 122 3.11 6.78 4.12
CA MET A 122 3.74 5.46 4.05
C MET A 122 3.01 4.55 3.07
N GLY A 123 3.76 3.93 2.18
CA GLY A 123 3.21 2.95 1.25
C GLY A 123 3.98 1.64 1.25
N SER A 124 3.27 0.54 1.00
CA SER A 124 3.89 -0.78 0.85
C SER A 124 3.53 -1.40 -0.50
N SER A 125 4.52 -1.99 -1.17
CA SER A 125 4.33 -2.71 -2.44
C SER A 125 3.55 -1.87 -3.45
N LEU A 126 2.32 -2.25 -3.85
CA LEU A 126 1.47 -1.43 -4.73
C LEU A 126 1.27 -0.02 -4.17
N GLY A 127 0.99 0.13 -2.88
CA GLY A 127 0.81 1.46 -2.26
C GLY A 127 2.06 2.33 -2.36
N ALA A 128 3.24 1.75 -2.18
CA ALA A 128 4.51 2.43 -2.40
C ALA A 128 4.69 2.86 -3.86
N THR A 129 4.31 1.98 -4.80
CA THR A 129 4.32 2.29 -6.23
C THR A 129 3.41 3.47 -6.57
N LEU A 130 2.19 3.49 -5.97
CA LEU A 130 1.23 4.58 -6.19
C LEU A 130 1.73 5.92 -5.64
N LEU A 131 2.36 5.93 -4.46
CA LEU A 131 2.95 7.14 -3.89
C LEU A 131 4.08 7.68 -4.78
N LEU A 132 4.96 6.80 -5.26
CA LEU A 132 6.06 7.19 -6.15
C LEU A 132 5.57 7.70 -7.50
N GLU A 133 4.53 7.09 -8.09
CA GLU A 133 3.93 7.59 -9.34
C GLU A 133 3.25 8.94 -9.12
N GLY A 134 2.52 9.12 -8.01
CA GLY A 134 1.91 10.40 -7.67
C GLY A 134 2.95 11.50 -7.40
N LEU A 135 4.08 11.16 -6.76
CA LEU A 135 5.20 12.06 -6.57
C LEU A 135 5.84 12.45 -7.92
N ARG A 136 6.14 11.47 -8.77
CA ARG A 136 6.72 11.71 -10.09
C ARG A 136 5.85 12.59 -11.00
N GLU A 137 4.54 12.45 -10.89
CA GLU A 137 3.55 13.25 -11.64
C GLU A 137 3.17 14.56 -10.92
N GLU A 138 3.81 14.85 -9.78
CA GLU A 138 3.55 16.04 -8.94
C GLU A 138 2.08 16.16 -8.50
N THR A 139 1.34 15.04 -8.51
CA THR A 139 -0.07 14.98 -8.08
C THR A 139 -0.24 14.65 -6.60
N LEU A 140 0.81 14.09 -5.98
CA LEU A 140 0.85 13.69 -4.56
C LEU A 140 2.22 14.07 -3.98
N VAL A 141 2.37 15.33 -3.60
CA VAL A 141 3.60 15.84 -2.97
C VAL A 141 3.39 15.91 -1.46
N PHE A 142 3.79 14.84 -0.77
CA PHE A 142 3.76 14.78 0.68
C PHE A 142 4.98 15.47 1.28
N ARG A 143 4.86 15.89 2.55
CA ARG A 143 5.98 16.44 3.31
C ARG A 143 7.14 15.44 3.40
N SER A 144 6.84 14.18 3.65
CA SER A 144 7.77 13.06 3.54
C SER A 144 7.04 11.80 3.07
N ILE A 145 7.77 10.91 2.41
CA ILE A 145 7.23 9.64 1.91
C ILE A 145 8.13 8.50 2.36
N VAL A 146 7.56 7.47 2.99
CA VAL A 146 8.28 6.22 3.28
C VAL A 146 7.70 5.11 2.43
N VAL A 147 8.56 4.40 1.70
CA VAL A 147 8.15 3.30 0.82
C VAL A 147 8.80 1.98 1.24
N LEU A 148 7.97 0.96 1.36
CA LEU A 148 8.38 -0.42 1.63
C LEU A 148 8.19 -1.27 0.37
N SER A 149 9.28 -1.82 -0.14
CA SER A 149 9.27 -2.78 -1.26
C SER A 149 8.43 -2.31 -2.47
N PRO A 150 8.65 -1.10 -3.03
CA PRO A 150 7.92 -0.63 -4.19
C PRO A 150 8.18 -1.51 -5.41
N ASN A 151 7.20 -1.63 -6.31
CA ASN A 151 7.38 -2.39 -7.53
C ASN A 151 7.75 -1.46 -8.68
N LEU A 152 8.97 -1.55 -9.19
CA LEU A 152 9.38 -0.90 -10.44
C LEU A 152 8.75 -1.58 -11.66
N ALA A 153 8.49 -2.87 -11.53
CA ALA A 153 7.72 -3.67 -12.49
C ALA A 153 7.10 -4.86 -11.75
N PHE A 154 5.90 -5.25 -12.15
CA PHE A 154 5.29 -6.47 -11.62
C PHE A 154 5.72 -7.67 -12.48
N THR A 155 6.71 -8.41 -12.00
CA THR A 155 7.29 -9.56 -12.70
C THR A 155 6.80 -10.89 -12.12
N PRO A 156 5.65 -11.42 -12.59
CA PRO A 156 5.20 -12.73 -12.12
C PRO A 156 6.19 -13.82 -12.53
N PRO A 157 6.33 -14.89 -11.74
CA PRO A 157 7.15 -16.04 -12.09
C PRO A 157 6.84 -16.55 -13.51
N ILE A 158 7.84 -17.04 -14.23
CA ILE A 158 7.68 -17.47 -15.64
C ILE A 158 6.55 -18.48 -15.80
N TRP A 159 6.41 -19.42 -14.88
CA TRP A 159 5.33 -20.42 -14.88
C TRP A 159 3.94 -19.82 -14.69
N ALA A 160 3.81 -18.70 -14.00
CA ALA A 160 2.54 -18.02 -13.74
C ALA A 160 2.03 -17.18 -14.93
N ARG A 161 2.96 -16.72 -15.78
CA ARG A 161 2.64 -15.83 -16.91
C ARG A 161 1.55 -16.37 -17.85
N PRO A 162 1.57 -17.66 -18.28
CA PRO A 162 0.51 -18.21 -19.14
C PRO A 162 -0.82 -18.37 -18.41
N LEU A 163 -0.83 -18.42 -17.07
CA LEU A 163 -2.04 -18.58 -16.27
C LEU A 163 -2.81 -17.27 -16.05
N ILE A 164 -2.13 -16.11 -16.18
CA ILE A 164 -2.77 -14.79 -15.97
C ILE A 164 -3.96 -14.54 -16.91
N PRO A 165 -3.95 -14.87 -18.22
CA PRO A 165 -5.10 -14.69 -19.08
C PRO A 165 -6.20 -15.76 -18.90
N ALA A 166 -6.04 -16.71 -17.99
CA ALA A 166 -7.01 -17.78 -17.78
C ALA A 166 -8.44 -17.25 -17.58
N PRO A 167 -9.46 -18.02 -17.95
CA PRO A 167 -10.86 -17.69 -17.67
C PRO A 167 -11.12 -17.52 -16.18
N LEU A 168 -12.07 -16.63 -15.82
CA LEU A 168 -12.34 -16.26 -14.44
C LEU A 168 -12.67 -17.46 -13.53
N PHE A 169 -13.40 -18.45 -14.06
CA PHE A 169 -13.79 -19.63 -13.28
C PHE A 169 -12.59 -20.48 -12.80
N LEU A 170 -11.41 -20.36 -13.43
CA LEU A 170 -10.19 -21.05 -13.02
C LEU A 170 -9.43 -20.30 -11.92
N TYR A 171 -9.73 -19.00 -11.72
CA TYR A 171 -8.94 -18.18 -10.78
C TYR A 171 -9.04 -18.64 -9.33
N ASN A 172 -10.16 -19.21 -8.89
CA ASN A 172 -10.27 -19.78 -7.54
C ASN A 172 -9.26 -20.92 -7.31
N ALA A 173 -9.09 -21.80 -8.32
CA ALA A 173 -8.10 -22.87 -8.25
C ALA A 173 -6.66 -22.30 -8.33
N LEU A 174 -6.46 -21.31 -9.19
CA LEU A 174 -5.17 -20.63 -9.34
C LEU A 174 -4.74 -19.94 -8.03
N VAL A 175 -5.64 -19.23 -7.36
CA VAL A 175 -5.36 -18.59 -6.06
C VAL A 175 -4.94 -19.63 -5.01
N LYS A 176 -5.66 -20.76 -4.91
CA LYS A 176 -5.28 -21.86 -4.01
C LYS A 176 -3.89 -22.41 -4.32
N PHE A 177 -3.57 -22.58 -5.61
CA PHE A 177 -2.25 -23.01 -6.05
C PHE A 177 -1.16 -21.98 -5.70
N VAL A 178 -1.41 -20.68 -5.93
CA VAL A 178 -0.46 -19.61 -5.58
C VAL A 178 -0.23 -19.57 -4.07
N ILE A 179 -1.28 -19.71 -3.25
CA ILE A 179 -1.15 -19.80 -1.79
C ILE A 179 -0.24 -20.97 -1.41
N TRP A 180 -0.51 -22.15 -1.93
CA TRP A 180 0.33 -23.33 -1.68
C TRP A 180 1.79 -23.11 -2.08
N TYR A 181 2.02 -22.48 -3.25
CA TYR A 181 3.37 -22.16 -3.73
C TYR A 181 4.09 -21.17 -2.79
N LEU A 182 3.41 -20.11 -2.35
CA LEU A 182 3.96 -19.11 -1.43
C LEU A 182 4.24 -19.71 -0.05
N ASP A 183 3.35 -20.58 0.46
CA ASP A 183 3.53 -21.28 1.73
C ASP A 183 4.82 -22.13 1.74
N LYS A 184 5.25 -22.64 0.59
CA LYS A 184 6.49 -23.40 0.43
C LYS A 184 7.73 -22.52 0.24
N ARG A 185 7.57 -21.31 -0.33
CA ARG A 185 8.69 -20.45 -0.72
C ARG A 185 9.04 -19.42 0.33
N LEU A 186 8.05 -18.85 1.01
CA LEU A 186 8.26 -17.80 2.00
C LEU A 186 8.81 -18.38 3.31
N LYS A 187 9.92 -17.81 3.79
CA LYS A 187 10.56 -18.21 5.04
C LYS A 187 9.96 -17.51 6.24
N GLU A 188 9.57 -16.23 6.09
CA GLU A 188 8.99 -15.44 7.17
C GLU A 188 7.51 -15.83 7.38
N GLU A 189 7.17 -16.29 8.58
CA GLU A 189 5.82 -16.74 8.91
C GLU A 189 4.79 -15.61 8.81
N GLY A 190 5.11 -14.43 9.33
CA GLY A 190 4.23 -13.27 9.27
C GLY A 190 3.97 -12.83 7.83
N GLN A 191 4.99 -12.82 6.97
CA GLN A 191 4.84 -12.53 5.55
C GLN A 191 3.93 -13.56 4.87
N ARG A 192 4.10 -14.85 5.17
CA ARG A 192 3.27 -15.95 4.65
C ARG A 192 1.80 -15.79 5.03
N ILE A 193 1.52 -15.48 6.31
CA ILE A 193 0.16 -15.26 6.81
C ILE A 193 -0.49 -14.05 6.10
N ARG A 194 0.24 -12.93 5.97
CA ARG A 194 -0.25 -11.72 5.27
C ARG A 194 -0.60 -12.00 3.81
N TYR A 195 0.28 -12.67 3.06
CA TYR A 195 0.02 -12.99 1.64
C TYR A 195 -1.14 -13.95 1.47
N ARG A 196 -1.28 -14.94 2.35
CA ARG A 196 -2.42 -15.84 2.35
C ARG A 196 -3.73 -15.08 2.57
N ARG A 197 -3.80 -14.20 3.57
CA ARG A 197 -4.97 -13.35 3.82
C ARG A 197 -5.28 -12.45 2.62
N THR A 198 -4.28 -11.78 2.08
CA THR A 198 -4.39 -10.93 0.90
C THR A 198 -5.03 -11.66 -0.29
N LEU A 199 -4.55 -12.87 -0.60
CA LEU A 199 -5.06 -13.66 -1.71
C LEU A 199 -6.48 -14.19 -1.46
N LEU A 200 -6.81 -14.54 -0.23
CA LEU A 200 -8.15 -15.00 0.14
C LEU A 200 -9.17 -13.85 0.16
N ALA A 201 -8.74 -12.64 0.49
CA ALA A 201 -9.59 -11.45 0.52
C ALA A 201 -9.83 -10.86 -0.88
N ALA A 202 -8.96 -11.14 -1.85
CA ALA A 202 -9.00 -10.53 -3.17
C ALA A 202 -10.28 -10.89 -3.94
N PRO A 203 -11.06 -9.90 -4.44
CA PRO A 203 -12.14 -10.16 -5.40
C PRO A 203 -11.54 -10.74 -6.69
N ILE A 204 -11.99 -11.92 -7.08
CA ILE A 204 -11.36 -12.71 -8.16
C ILE A 204 -11.39 -11.99 -9.50
N ASP A 205 -12.47 -11.28 -9.81
CA ASP A 205 -12.62 -10.48 -11.03
C ASP A 205 -11.61 -9.31 -11.05
N ARG A 206 -11.47 -8.59 -9.94
CA ARG A 206 -10.49 -7.50 -9.80
C ARG A 206 -9.06 -8.05 -9.80
N LEU A 207 -8.80 -9.14 -9.08
CA LEU A 207 -7.49 -9.81 -9.07
C LEU A 207 -7.03 -10.16 -10.48
N ARG A 208 -7.94 -10.73 -11.31
CA ARG A 208 -7.65 -11.06 -12.70
C ARG A 208 -7.36 -9.82 -13.54
N LEU A 209 -8.19 -8.79 -13.45
CA LEU A 209 -8.01 -7.56 -14.24
C LEU A 209 -6.72 -6.86 -13.87
N CYS A 210 -6.43 -6.74 -12.56
CA CYS A 210 -5.16 -6.19 -12.06
C CYS A 210 -3.96 -6.98 -12.58
N SER A 211 -3.98 -8.31 -12.49
CA SER A 211 -2.90 -9.16 -12.99
C SER A 211 -2.62 -8.95 -14.48
N LEU A 212 -3.68 -8.75 -15.30
CA LEU A 212 -3.56 -8.47 -16.72
C LEU A 212 -2.93 -7.11 -17.04
N VAL A 213 -3.14 -6.12 -16.16
CA VAL A 213 -2.61 -4.76 -16.31
C VAL A 213 -1.20 -4.68 -15.73
N PHE A 214 -1.03 -5.09 -14.47
CA PHE A 214 0.22 -4.91 -13.71
C PHE A 214 1.40 -5.64 -14.37
N ARG A 215 1.19 -6.82 -14.96
CA ARG A 215 2.27 -7.53 -15.68
C ARG A 215 2.92 -6.74 -16.83
N LYS A 216 2.26 -5.66 -17.27
CA LYS A 216 2.76 -4.77 -18.34
C LYS A 216 3.31 -3.46 -17.79
N TYR A 217 3.08 -3.21 -16.51
CA TYR A 217 3.52 -1.99 -15.86
C TYR A 217 5.04 -1.99 -15.71
N LYS A 218 5.61 -0.83 -15.98
CA LYS A 218 7.00 -0.50 -15.71
C LYS A 218 7.04 0.97 -15.31
N MET A 219 7.62 1.24 -14.12
CA MET A 219 7.78 2.60 -13.61
C MET A 219 8.75 3.39 -14.47
N ASN A 220 8.38 4.62 -14.80
CA ASN A 220 9.34 5.59 -15.29
C ASN A 220 10.18 6.08 -14.10
N LEU A 221 11.49 6.02 -14.22
CA LEU A 221 12.44 6.38 -13.16
C LEU A 221 12.94 7.82 -13.27
N ASP A 222 12.29 8.67 -14.03
CA ASP A 222 12.59 10.10 -14.08
C ASP A 222 11.91 10.82 -12.92
N PHE A 223 12.68 11.11 -11.88
CA PHE A 223 12.29 11.87 -10.69
C PHE A 223 13.01 13.22 -10.61
N SER A 224 13.53 13.72 -11.73
CA SER A 224 14.36 14.94 -11.77
C SER A 224 13.64 16.19 -11.24
N ASN A 225 12.30 16.23 -11.32
CA ASN A 225 11.50 17.38 -10.88
C ASN A 225 11.02 17.25 -9.42
N THR A 226 11.37 16.17 -8.70
CA THR A 226 10.86 15.93 -7.36
C THR A 226 11.89 16.32 -6.29
N ASN A 227 11.42 17.01 -5.24
CA ASN A 227 12.24 17.38 -4.08
C ASN A 227 11.71 16.82 -2.75
N ALA A 228 10.55 16.19 -2.74
CA ALA A 228 10.02 15.61 -1.52
C ALA A 228 10.96 14.51 -0.98
N PRO A 229 11.21 14.50 0.34
CA PRO A 229 12.04 13.48 0.96
C PRO A 229 11.41 12.09 0.84
N VAL A 230 12.21 11.09 0.42
CA VAL A 230 11.76 9.70 0.26
C VAL A 230 12.64 8.74 1.05
N GLY A 231 12.09 8.13 2.09
CA GLY A 231 12.69 7.00 2.81
C GLY A 231 12.37 5.68 2.11
N ILE A 232 13.39 4.93 1.70
CA ILE A 232 13.22 3.65 1.03
C ILE A 232 13.60 2.54 2.00
N LEU A 233 12.62 1.84 2.56
CA LEU A 233 12.86 0.70 3.43
C LEU A 233 13.28 -0.52 2.60
N ARG A 234 14.45 -1.06 2.88
CA ARG A 234 14.99 -2.26 2.27
C ARG A 234 15.11 -3.37 3.30
N ALA A 235 14.30 -4.40 3.16
CA ALA A 235 14.34 -5.57 4.02
C ALA A 235 15.39 -6.57 3.51
N SER A 236 16.40 -6.89 4.32
CA SER A 236 17.49 -7.79 3.95
C SER A 236 17.03 -9.23 3.66
N SER A 237 15.93 -9.67 4.28
CA SER A 237 15.36 -11.03 4.15
C SER A 237 14.26 -11.14 3.08
N ASP A 238 13.83 -10.06 2.45
CA ASP A 238 12.75 -10.10 1.45
C ASP A 238 13.18 -10.87 0.20
N THR A 239 12.52 -11.98 -0.09
CA THR A 239 12.81 -12.84 -1.24
C THR A 239 11.85 -12.67 -2.41
N LEU A 240 10.83 -11.82 -2.26
CA LEU A 240 9.80 -11.58 -3.29
C LEU A 240 10.08 -10.34 -4.11
N HIS A 241 10.67 -9.31 -3.52
CA HIS A 241 11.02 -8.07 -4.20
C HIS A 241 12.50 -8.07 -4.57
N ASP A 242 12.83 -7.46 -5.70
CA ASP A 242 14.22 -7.36 -6.14
C ASP A 242 14.96 -6.32 -5.27
N HIS A 243 15.93 -6.78 -4.48
CA HIS A 243 16.77 -5.91 -3.65
C HIS A 243 17.47 -4.81 -4.47
N SER A 244 17.71 -5.04 -5.76
CA SER A 244 18.31 -4.04 -6.65
C SER A 244 17.38 -2.86 -6.92
N ASP A 245 16.08 -3.05 -6.81
CA ASP A 245 15.10 -1.99 -7.11
C ASP A 245 15.14 -0.85 -6.10
N ALA A 246 15.36 -1.14 -4.82
CA ALA A 246 15.53 -0.11 -3.79
C ALA A 246 16.77 0.76 -4.07
N GLY A 247 17.89 0.15 -4.47
CA GLY A 247 19.11 0.86 -4.86
C GLY A 247 18.94 1.68 -6.14
N LYS A 248 18.22 1.14 -7.14
CA LYS A 248 17.91 1.89 -8.37
C LYS A 248 17.08 3.14 -8.06
N LEU A 249 16.05 3.01 -7.22
CA LEU A 249 15.22 4.14 -6.81
C LEU A 249 16.02 5.19 -6.06
N SER A 250 16.83 4.79 -5.08
CA SER A 250 17.67 5.72 -4.32
C SER A 250 18.64 6.51 -5.19
N ASN A 251 19.10 5.93 -6.29
CA ASN A 251 19.96 6.64 -7.24
C ASN A 251 19.20 7.60 -8.18
N GLN A 252 17.89 7.47 -8.30
CA GLN A 252 17.06 8.27 -9.20
C GLN A 252 16.24 9.35 -8.51
N ILE A 253 15.94 9.19 -7.22
CA ILE A 253 15.19 10.17 -6.44
C ILE A 253 16.20 11.08 -5.73
N PRO A 254 16.26 12.39 -6.07
CA PRO A 254 17.33 13.29 -5.58
C PRO A 254 17.40 13.38 -4.06
N ASN A 255 16.24 13.46 -3.40
CA ASN A 255 16.16 13.58 -1.92
C ASN A 255 15.68 12.25 -1.32
N SER A 256 16.45 11.18 -1.53
CA SER A 256 16.11 9.88 -0.95
C SER A 256 17.15 9.36 0.04
N ARG A 257 16.66 8.60 1.03
CA ARG A 257 17.49 7.86 2.00
C ARG A 257 17.12 6.39 1.97
N LEU A 258 18.10 5.52 1.71
CA LEU A 258 17.94 4.08 1.84
C LEU A 258 18.05 3.70 3.33
N ILE A 259 17.05 3.01 3.84
CA ILE A 259 16.94 2.61 5.25
C ILE A 259 16.92 1.08 5.30
N GLU A 260 17.97 0.50 5.86
CA GLU A 260 18.05 -0.95 6.03
C GLU A 260 17.19 -1.38 7.22
N ILE A 261 16.39 -2.43 7.01
CA ILE A 261 15.59 -3.07 8.05
C ILE A 261 15.83 -4.57 8.03
N GLU A 262 15.62 -5.21 9.18
CA GLU A 262 15.92 -6.63 9.37
C GLU A 262 15.11 -7.53 8.43
N SER A 263 13.82 -7.25 8.29
CA SER A 263 12.89 -8.10 7.54
C SER A 263 11.68 -7.33 7.02
N ASN A 264 10.96 -7.92 6.08
CA ASN A 264 9.66 -7.41 5.66
C ASN A 264 8.64 -7.44 6.82
N GLN A 265 8.73 -8.43 7.69
CA GLN A 265 7.87 -8.51 8.87
C GLN A 265 8.14 -7.36 9.84
N PHE A 266 9.41 -7.00 10.10
CA PHE A 266 9.78 -5.89 10.98
C PHE A 266 9.06 -4.59 10.60
N ALA A 267 8.92 -4.30 9.30
CA ALA A 267 8.22 -3.09 8.83
C ALA A 267 6.72 -3.06 9.18
N HIS A 268 6.14 -4.16 9.64
CA HIS A 268 4.74 -4.26 10.07
C HIS A 268 4.59 -4.31 11.59
N GLU A 269 5.71 -4.27 12.33
CA GLU A 269 5.76 -4.36 13.79
C GLU A 269 5.94 -2.96 14.41
N ALA A 270 5.48 -2.80 15.64
CA ALA A 270 5.64 -1.53 16.38
C ALA A 270 7.11 -1.09 16.50
N ALA A 271 8.05 -2.03 16.53
CA ALA A 271 9.49 -1.75 16.59
C ALA A 271 10.01 -0.95 15.37
N ALA A 272 9.29 -0.94 14.24
CA ALA A 272 9.67 -0.14 13.08
C ALA A 272 9.32 1.35 13.23
N ILE A 273 8.40 1.71 14.12
CA ILE A 273 7.94 3.11 14.30
C ILE A 273 9.10 4.07 14.53
N PRO A 274 10.02 3.84 15.50
CA PRO A 274 11.12 4.79 15.74
C PRO A 274 12.01 5.02 14.52
N VAL A 275 12.24 3.98 13.70
CA VAL A 275 13.08 4.07 12.50
C VAL A 275 12.39 4.90 11.41
N ILE A 276 11.06 4.73 11.27
CA ILE A 276 10.26 5.44 10.28
C ILE A 276 10.07 6.90 10.71
N GLU A 277 9.73 7.14 11.98
CA GLU A 277 9.54 8.50 12.52
C GLU A 277 10.86 9.30 12.52
N ASP A 278 12.01 8.69 12.83
CA ASP A 278 13.32 9.36 12.71
C ASP A 278 13.54 9.91 11.30
N PHE A 279 13.19 9.14 10.28
CA PHE A 279 13.26 9.64 8.90
C PHE A 279 12.27 10.79 8.70
N MET A 280 10.99 10.62 9.07
CA MET A 280 9.94 11.61 8.86
C MET A 280 10.23 12.93 9.57
N GLU A 281 10.88 12.90 10.75
CA GLU A 281 11.26 14.10 11.51
C GLU A 281 12.50 14.79 10.94
N THR A 282 13.49 14.00 10.50
CA THR A 282 14.79 14.55 10.03
C THR A 282 14.77 14.93 8.54
N ALA A 283 13.78 14.53 7.78
CA ALA A 283 13.64 14.79 6.35
C ALA A 283 13.04 16.18 6.04
N ALA A 284 12.80 17.04 7.02
CA ALA A 284 12.16 18.34 6.92
C ALA A 284 13.14 19.47 6.60
#